data_6a01c8031e4b5754ec005dd1f43ccd2e
#
_entry.id   6a01c8031e4b5754ec005dd1f43ccd2e
#
_cell.length_a   1.000
_cell.length_b   1.000
_cell.length_c   1.000
_cell.angle_alpha   90.00
_cell.angle_beta   90.00
_cell.angle_gamma   90.00
#
_symmetry.space_group_name_H-M   'P 1'
#
loop_
_entity.id
_entity.type
_entity.pdbx_description
1 polymer ?
#
loop_
_entity_poly.entity_id
_entity_poly.type
_entity_poly.pdbx_seq_one_letter_code
_entity_poly.pdbx_strand_id
1 'polypeptide(L)'
;MKNCSLEETIQTVFGKTAHIIKRERIHGGDINDAYRVLLSTGDSLFVKTNSIDNAEFFRTEAAGLAALASSGNIGVPRVFGMGTDEEGGFSYLALEYLDSRCV
;
A
#
# COMPACT_ATOMS: atom_id res chain seq x y z
N MET A 1 -19.59 -5.67 1.51
CA MET A 1 -18.20 -5.42 1.15
C MET A 1 -17.27 -6.04 2.20
N LYS A 2 -16.23 -6.67 1.75
CA LYS A 2 -15.35 -7.38 2.65
C LYS A 2 -14.23 -6.46 3.12
N ASN A 3 -14.07 -6.37 4.43
CA ASN A 3 -12.96 -5.62 5.01
C ASN A 3 -11.78 -6.56 5.18
N CYS A 4 -10.63 -6.15 4.67
CA CYS A 4 -9.41 -6.94 4.78
C CYS A 4 -8.38 -6.14 5.56
N SER A 5 -7.79 -6.75 6.57
CA SER A 5 -6.70 -6.10 7.27
C SER A 5 -5.51 -5.98 6.33
N LEU A 6 -4.62 -5.04 6.64
CA LEU A 6 -3.40 -4.87 5.87
C LEU A 6 -2.59 -6.17 5.84
N GLU A 7 -2.52 -6.86 6.95
CA GLU A 7 -1.79 -8.12 7.03
C GLU A 7 -2.40 -9.19 6.13
N GLU A 8 -3.72 -9.26 6.07
CA GLU A 8 -4.39 -10.19 5.17
C GLU A 8 -4.06 -9.92 3.71
N THR A 9 -4.04 -8.65 3.33
CA THR A 9 -3.66 -8.26 1.98
C THR A 9 -2.23 -8.69 1.67
N ILE A 10 -1.32 -8.48 2.60
CA ILE A 10 0.07 -8.88 2.45
C ILE A 10 0.18 -10.38 2.26
N GLN A 11 -0.54 -11.15 3.05
CA GLN A 11 -0.50 -12.61 2.95
C GLN A 11 -1.10 -13.12 1.64
N THR A 12 -2.10 -12.44 1.14
CA THR A 12 -2.71 -12.80 -0.14
C THR A 12 -1.72 -12.61 -1.30
N VAL A 13 -0.93 -11.55 -1.24
CA VAL A 13 0.00 -11.21 -2.32
C VAL A 13 1.33 -11.94 -2.20
N PHE A 14 1.86 -12.06 -0.99
CA PHE A 14 3.23 -12.54 -0.76
C PHE A 14 3.30 -13.93 -0.14
N GLY A 15 2.17 -14.49 0.27
CA GLY A 15 2.13 -15.82 0.85
C GLY A 15 1.69 -15.81 2.31
N LYS A 16 1.19 -16.95 2.74
CA LYS A 16 0.57 -17.07 4.07
C LYS A 16 1.53 -16.81 5.22
N THR A 17 2.83 -17.02 4.99
CA THR A 17 3.82 -16.82 6.03
C THR A 17 4.40 -15.41 6.03
N ALA A 18 4.03 -14.59 5.05
CA ALA A 18 4.53 -13.23 4.97
C ALA A 18 3.95 -12.39 6.10
N HIS A 19 4.81 -11.65 6.77
CA HIS A 19 4.35 -10.73 7.82
C HIS A 19 5.30 -9.55 7.91
N ILE A 20 4.82 -8.48 8.53
CA ILE A 20 5.58 -7.25 8.68
C ILE A 20 6.61 -7.44 9.78
N ILE A 21 7.89 -7.23 9.45
CA ILE A 21 8.96 -7.28 10.45
C ILE A 21 9.47 -5.89 10.82
N LYS A 22 9.22 -4.89 9.95
CA LYS A 22 9.63 -3.52 10.25
C LYS A 22 8.72 -2.55 9.52
N ARG A 23 8.37 -1.47 10.18
CA ARG A 23 7.54 -0.43 9.62
C ARG A 23 8.20 0.91 9.93
N GLU A 24 8.49 1.68 8.88
CA GLU A 24 9.21 2.92 9.00
C GLU A 24 8.36 4.04 8.41
N ARG A 25 8.07 5.03 9.22
CA ARG A 25 7.28 6.17 8.75
C ARG A 25 8.11 7.03 7.82
N ILE A 26 7.52 7.37 6.68
CA ILE A 26 8.16 8.24 5.70
C ILE A 26 7.55 9.62 5.85
N HIS A 27 8.40 10.62 6.07
CA HIS A 27 7.95 12.00 6.19
C HIS A 27 7.79 12.63 4.83
N GLY A 28 6.71 13.38 4.65
CA GLY A 28 6.45 14.08 3.40
C GLY A 28 5.37 15.10 3.60
N GLY A 29 5.03 15.84 2.57
CA GLY A 29 4.00 16.85 2.61
C GLY A 29 2.61 16.33 2.31
N ASP A 30 2.42 15.04 2.32
CA ASP A 30 1.15 14.42 2.01
C ASP A 30 0.21 14.50 3.21
N ILE A 31 -1.10 14.55 2.93
CA ILE A 31 -2.12 14.50 3.97
C ILE A 31 -2.26 13.08 4.54
N ASN A 32 -1.77 12.08 3.81
CA ASN A 32 -1.79 10.70 4.27
C ASN A 32 -0.53 10.39 5.06
N ASP A 33 -0.65 9.45 5.99
CA ASP A 33 0.54 8.86 6.59
C ASP A 33 1.10 7.82 5.61
N ALA A 34 2.41 7.79 5.48
CA ALA A 34 3.06 6.88 4.56
C ALA A 34 4.12 6.08 5.30
N TYR A 35 4.26 4.81 4.95
CA TYR A 35 5.19 3.90 5.60
C TYR A 35 5.93 3.06 4.58
N ARG A 36 7.19 2.82 4.84
CA ARG A 36 7.94 1.75 4.19
C ARG A 36 7.83 0.54 5.07
N VAL A 37 7.31 -0.54 4.51
CA VAL A 37 7.06 -1.76 5.27
C VAL A 37 7.97 -2.85 4.75
N LEU A 38 8.75 -3.46 5.64
CA LEU A 38 9.62 -4.58 5.30
C LEU A 38 8.97 -5.87 5.76
N LEU A 39 8.91 -6.84 4.87
CA LEU A 39 8.27 -8.13 5.14
C LEU A 39 9.30 -9.20 5.44
N SER A 40 8.84 -10.26 6.10
CA SER A 40 9.67 -11.42 6.41
C SER A 40 10.24 -12.09 5.17
N THR A 41 9.61 -11.89 4.01
CA THR A 41 10.08 -12.43 2.74
C THR A 41 11.24 -11.65 2.14
N GLY A 42 11.57 -10.49 2.70
CA GLY A 42 12.56 -9.59 2.15
C GLY A 42 11.99 -8.52 1.23
N ASP A 43 10.70 -8.58 0.96
CA ASP A 43 10.05 -7.59 0.11
C ASP A 43 9.73 -6.32 0.89
N SER A 44 9.70 -5.19 0.18
CA SER A 44 9.33 -3.91 0.76
C SER A 44 8.08 -3.39 0.07
N LEU A 45 7.25 -2.70 0.85
CA LEU A 45 6.02 -2.09 0.37
C LEU A 45 6.00 -0.62 0.74
N PHE A 46 5.26 0.15 -0.03
CA PHE A 46 4.92 1.51 0.32
C PHE A 46 3.43 1.52 0.68
N VAL A 47 3.11 1.86 1.92
CA VAL A 47 1.74 1.81 2.41
C VAL A 47 1.32 3.21 2.82
N LYS A 48 0.22 3.67 2.25
CA LYS A 48 -0.41 4.92 2.68
C LYS A 48 -1.61 4.59 3.55
N THR A 49 -1.81 5.37 4.60
CA THR A 49 -2.94 5.18 5.50
C THR A 49 -3.68 6.49 5.72
N ASN A 50 -4.97 6.39 6.02
CA ASN A 50 -5.80 7.52 6.32
C ASN A 50 -6.98 7.00 7.15
N SER A 51 -7.89 7.89 7.58
CA SER A 51 -9.05 7.44 8.32
C SER A 51 -9.94 6.56 7.44
N ILE A 52 -10.76 5.74 8.08
CA ILE A 52 -11.68 4.86 7.36
C ILE A 52 -12.61 5.67 6.45
N ASP A 53 -13.02 6.84 6.89
CA ASP A 53 -13.94 7.69 6.12
C ASP A 53 -13.35 8.14 4.80
N ASN A 54 -12.03 8.12 4.68
CA ASN A 54 -11.34 8.59 3.49
C ASN A 54 -10.90 7.47 2.55
N ALA A 55 -11.44 6.27 2.72
CA ALA A 55 -11.08 5.13 1.88
C ALA A 55 -11.31 5.41 0.38
N GLU A 56 -12.27 6.25 0.05
CA GLU A 56 -12.56 6.59 -1.35
C GLU A 56 -11.38 7.27 -2.04
N PHE A 57 -10.58 8.03 -1.31
CA PHE A 57 -9.38 8.64 -1.89
C PHE A 57 -8.44 7.57 -2.44
N PHE A 58 -8.27 6.50 -1.69
CA PHE A 58 -7.38 5.42 -2.13
C PHE A 58 -7.95 4.66 -3.31
N ARG A 59 -9.26 4.51 -3.37
CA ARG A 59 -9.91 3.88 -4.53
C ARG A 59 -9.63 4.68 -5.79
N THR A 60 -9.77 6.00 -5.72
CA THR A 60 -9.50 6.88 -6.84
C THR A 60 -8.03 6.85 -7.24
N GLU A 61 -7.15 6.87 -6.24
CA GLU A 61 -5.71 6.82 -6.52
C GLU A 61 -5.33 5.49 -7.16
N ALA A 62 -5.86 4.38 -6.67
CA ALA A 62 -5.57 3.06 -7.24
C ALA A 62 -6.06 2.97 -8.69
N ALA A 63 -7.24 3.51 -8.97
CA ALA A 63 -7.77 3.51 -10.33
C ALA A 63 -6.90 4.34 -11.27
N GLY A 64 -6.40 5.48 -10.79
CA GLY A 64 -5.50 6.31 -11.58
C GLY A 64 -4.19 5.61 -11.87
N LEU A 65 -3.62 4.92 -10.89
CA LEU A 65 -2.37 4.18 -11.08
C LEU A 65 -2.56 3.02 -12.05
N ALA A 66 -3.69 2.32 -11.96
CA ALA A 66 -3.98 1.22 -12.88
C ALA A 66 -4.12 1.73 -14.31
N ALA A 67 -4.76 2.88 -14.49
CA ALA A 67 -4.90 3.49 -15.82
C ALA A 67 -3.54 3.89 -16.40
N LEU A 68 -2.67 4.47 -15.59
CA LEU A 68 -1.32 4.82 -16.02
C LEU A 68 -0.51 3.59 -16.40
N ALA A 69 -0.61 2.53 -15.62
CA ALA A 69 0.11 1.30 -15.90
C ALA A 69 -0.38 0.67 -17.22
N SER A 70 -1.68 0.69 -17.47
CA SER A 70 -2.23 0.08 -18.68
C SER A 70 -1.91 0.88 -19.93
N SER A 71 -1.55 2.16 -19.80
CA SER A 71 -1.14 2.97 -20.95
C SER A 71 0.34 2.81 -21.30
N GLY A 72 1.04 1.90 -20.62
CA GLY A 72 2.43 1.60 -20.93
C GLY A 72 3.47 2.41 -20.19
N ASN A 73 3.05 3.23 -19.22
CA ASN A 73 3.99 3.96 -18.40
C ASN A 73 4.79 3.00 -17.53
N ILE A 74 6.11 3.16 -17.54
CA ILE A 74 6.99 2.44 -16.63
C ILE A 74 7.30 3.35 -15.44
N GLY A 75 7.60 2.77 -14.30
CA GLY A 75 7.87 3.54 -13.10
C GLY A 75 6.63 3.83 -12.27
N VAL A 76 5.46 3.35 -12.70
CA VAL A 76 4.24 3.46 -11.92
C VAL A 76 4.23 2.34 -10.88
N PRO A 77 4.07 2.64 -9.60
CA PRO A 77 4.04 1.58 -8.60
C PRO A 77 2.84 0.66 -8.80
N ARG A 78 3.09 -0.63 -8.63
CA ARG A 78 2.04 -1.61 -8.71
C ARG A 78 1.18 -1.53 -7.46
N VAL A 79 -0.14 -1.60 -7.63
CA VAL A 79 -1.07 -1.62 -6.51
C VAL A 79 -1.23 -3.06 -6.06
N PHE A 80 -0.83 -3.36 -4.83
CA PHE A 80 -0.98 -4.71 -4.27
C PHE A 80 -2.35 -4.90 -3.66
N GLY A 81 -2.94 -3.84 -3.13
CA GLY A 81 -4.28 -3.91 -2.57
C GLY A 81 -4.63 -2.66 -1.81
N MET A 82 -5.89 -2.56 -1.44
CA MET A 82 -6.38 -1.47 -0.59
C MET A 82 -7.60 -1.96 0.18
N GLY A 83 -7.92 -1.26 1.24
CA GLY A 83 -9.08 -1.62 2.03
C GLY A 83 -9.15 -0.83 3.32
N THR A 84 -9.97 -1.31 4.22
CA THR A 84 -10.08 -0.75 5.55
C THR A 84 -9.68 -1.82 6.56
N ASP A 85 -8.87 -1.41 7.52
CA ASP A 85 -8.47 -2.26 8.63
C ASP A 85 -9.26 -1.79 9.83
N GLU A 86 -10.32 -2.51 10.15
CA GLU A 86 -11.21 -2.10 11.22
C GLU A 86 -10.58 -2.24 12.60
N GLU A 87 -9.69 -3.22 12.76
CA GLU A 87 -9.00 -3.38 14.04
C GLU A 87 -8.08 -2.21 14.33
N GLY A 88 -7.38 -1.75 13.31
CA GLY A 88 -6.49 -0.59 13.45
C GLY A 88 -7.20 0.74 13.32
N GLY A 89 -8.40 0.75 12.76
CA GLY A 89 -9.18 1.97 12.59
C GLY A 89 -8.71 2.87 11.46
N PHE A 90 -8.19 2.29 10.37
CA PHE A 90 -7.67 3.09 9.26
C PHE A 90 -7.98 2.45 7.92
N SER A 91 -7.93 3.27 6.87
CA SER A 91 -7.93 2.79 5.50
C SER A 91 -6.48 2.77 4.99
N TYR A 92 -6.20 1.95 3.98
CA TYR A 92 -4.84 1.82 3.49
C TYR A 92 -4.81 1.57 1.98
N LEU A 93 -3.66 1.90 1.40
CA LEU A 93 -3.33 1.59 0.01
C LEU A 93 -1.91 1.02 0.02
N ALA A 94 -1.78 -0.24 -0.36
CA ALA A 94 -0.49 -0.93 -0.38
C ALA A 94 0.05 -0.94 -1.80
N LEU A 95 1.24 -0.39 -1.97
CA LEU A 95 1.86 -0.20 -3.28
C LEU A 95 3.24 -0.83 -3.30
N GLU A 96 3.71 -1.10 -4.50
CA GLU A 96 5.09 -1.48 -4.73
C GLU A 96 6.02 -0.36 -4.26
N TYR A 97 7.07 -0.71 -3.54
CA TYR A 97 8.05 0.27 -3.12
C TYR A 97 9.06 0.48 -4.25
N LEU A 98 9.07 1.69 -4.79
CA LEU A 98 10.01 2.05 -5.85
C LEU A 98 11.17 2.80 -5.23
N ASP A 99 12.38 2.32 -5.48
CA ASP A 99 13.57 2.96 -4.97
C ASP A 99 14.00 4.05 -5.96
N SER A 100 13.75 5.29 -5.59
CA SER A 100 14.03 6.43 -6.46
C SER A 100 15.51 6.70 -6.62
N ARG A 101 16.36 6.02 -5.84
CA ARG A 101 17.80 6.20 -5.98
C ARG A 101 18.37 5.45 -7.17
N CYS A 102 17.58 4.59 -7.76
CA CYS A 102 18.01 3.79 -8.90
C CYS A 102 17.87 4.56 -10.21
N VAL A 103 18.29 5.77 -10.22
CA VAL A 103 18.13 6.61 -11.40
C VAL A 103 19.43 6.66 -12.19
#